data_c479748ff503cc32a7700d61d1e6b206
#
_entry.id   c479748ff503cc32a7700d61d1e6b206
#
_cell.length_a   1.000
_cell.length_b   1.000
_cell.length_c   1.000
_cell.angle_alpha   90.00
_cell.angle_beta   90.00
_cell.angle_gamma   90.00
#
_symmetry.space_group_name_H-M   'P 1'
#
loop_
_entity.id
_entity.type
_entity.pdbx_description
1 polymer ?
#
loop_
_entity_poly.entity_id
_entity_poly.type
_entity_poly.pdbx_seq_one_letter_code
_entity_poly.pdbx_strand_id
1 'polypeptide(L)'
;MIINNVKLVLENDVVHGSLEVHDGEIRAFAETQSRLPEAFDGEGGWLLPGLIELHTDNLDKFFTPRPKVDWPAHSAMSSHGALMVASGITTVLDAVAIGDVRDGGDRLENLEKMINAVEETQKRGLNRAEHRLHLRCELPHHTTLPLFEKLVGREPVTLVSLMDHSPGQRQFANREKYREYYQGKYSLTDQQMRQYEEEQLQLAARWSQPNRAAIAGMCRDRNIALASHDRSEERRVGKEVFLVV
;
A
#
# COMPACT_ATOMS: atom_id res chain seq x y z
N MET A 1 28.87 -12.17 -2.28
CA MET A 1 28.94 -11.66 -0.88
C MET A 1 28.62 -12.82 0.06
N ILE A 2 29.37 -12.96 1.14
CA ILE A 2 29.06 -13.93 2.20
C ILE A 2 28.72 -13.15 3.47
N ILE A 3 27.58 -13.50 4.07
CA ILE A 3 27.16 -13.02 5.39
C ILE A 3 27.48 -14.16 6.36
N ASN A 4 28.31 -13.88 7.34
CA ASN A 4 28.88 -14.87 8.25
C ASN A 4 28.43 -14.63 9.70
N ASN A 5 28.54 -15.67 10.54
CA ASN A 5 28.25 -15.57 11.96
C ASN A 5 26.86 -14.96 12.24
N VAL A 6 25.82 -15.56 11.66
CA VAL A 6 24.42 -15.13 11.79
C VAL A 6 23.53 -16.28 12.16
N LYS A 7 22.41 -15.98 12.82
CA LYS A 7 21.29 -16.89 13.03
C LYS A 7 20.32 -16.76 11.86
N LEU A 8 20.45 -17.68 10.91
CA LEU A 8 19.59 -17.76 9.73
C LEU A 8 18.20 -18.25 10.14
N VAL A 9 17.18 -17.44 9.93
CA VAL A 9 15.79 -17.83 10.16
C VAL A 9 15.25 -18.44 8.89
N LEU A 10 15.09 -19.77 8.90
CA LEU A 10 14.49 -20.55 7.83
C LEU A 10 13.01 -20.78 8.10
N GLU A 11 12.30 -21.42 7.17
CA GLU A 11 10.86 -21.66 7.28
C GLU A 11 10.47 -22.42 8.57
N ASN A 12 11.26 -23.45 8.93
CA ASN A 12 10.94 -24.33 10.06
C ASN A 12 12.08 -24.44 11.09
N ASP A 13 13.17 -23.71 10.92
CA ASP A 13 14.35 -23.84 11.77
C ASP A 13 15.16 -22.54 11.86
N VAL A 14 16.10 -22.50 12.81
CA VAL A 14 17.09 -21.43 12.97
C VAL A 14 18.47 -22.05 12.99
N VAL A 15 19.26 -21.70 12.01
CA VAL A 15 20.63 -22.23 11.84
C VAL A 15 21.65 -21.15 12.11
N HIS A 16 22.64 -21.44 12.97
CA HIS A 16 23.78 -20.52 13.15
C HIS A 16 24.90 -20.86 12.17
N GLY A 17 25.18 -19.94 11.26
CA GLY A 17 26.14 -20.22 10.20
C GLY A 17 26.43 -19.05 9.27
N SER A 18 26.50 -19.34 8.00
CA SER A 18 26.76 -18.37 6.94
C SER A 18 25.83 -18.53 5.75
N LEU A 19 25.64 -17.44 5.01
CA LEU A 19 24.81 -17.35 3.81
C LEU A 19 25.64 -16.77 2.66
N GLU A 20 25.55 -17.39 1.48
CA GLU A 20 26.16 -16.89 0.24
C GLU A 20 25.10 -16.23 -0.64
N VAL A 21 25.38 -15.00 -1.07
CA VAL A 21 24.57 -14.25 -2.04
C VAL A 21 25.44 -13.93 -3.27
N HIS A 22 24.93 -14.26 -4.45
CA HIS A 22 25.56 -13.94 -5.72
C HIS A 22 24.51 -13.41 -6.71
N ASP A 23 24.80 -12.26 -7.32
CA ASP A 23 23.91 -11.59 -8.27
C ASP A 23 22.48 -11.36 -7.74
N GLY A 24 22.36 -10.98 -6.46
CA GLY A 24 21.08 -10.71 -5.82
C GLY A 24 20.29 -11.95 -5.39
N GLU A 25 20.85 -13.15 -5.59
CA GLU A 25 20.20 -14.41 -5.23
C GLU A 25 20.94 -15.15 -4.12
N ILE A 26 20.21 -15.77 -3.21
CA ILE A 26 20.77 -16.68 -2.22
C ILE A 26 21.20 -17.96 -2.95
N ARG A 27 22.49 -18.29 -2.90
CA ARG A 27 23.05 -19.49 -3.55
C ARG A 27 23.17 -20.67 -2.62
N ALA A 28 23.57 -20.43 -1.38
CA ALA A 28 23.76 -21.47 -0.40
C ALA A 28 23.71 -20.90 1.02
N PHE A 29 23.50 -21.77 1.98
CA PHE A 29 23.79 -21.52 3.39
C PHE A 29 24.51 -22.72 4.00
N ALA A 30 25.24 -22.50 5.09
CA ALA A 30 25.95 -23.54 5.81
C ALA A 30 25.80 -23.35 7.32
N GLU A 31 25.71 -24.45 8.06
CA GLU A 31 25.67 -24.51 9.52
C GLU A 31 27.05 -24.28 10.17
N THR A 32 27.94 -23.69 9.41
CA THR A 32 29.32 -23.38 9.83
C THR A 32 29.66 -21.94 9.48
N GLN A 33 30.59 -21.37 10.24
CA GLN A 33 31.12 -20.06 9.94
C GLN A 33 32.10 -20.11 8.76
N SER A 34 32.04 -19.10 7.90
CA SER A 34 33.02 -18.88 6.85
C SER A 34 34.35 -18.42 7.44
N ARG A 35 35.47 -18.83 6.82
CA ARG A 35 36.81 -18.38 7.17
C ARG A 35 37.37 -17.36 6.17
N LEU A 36 36.55 -16.91 5.23
CA LEU A 36 36.93 -15.94 4.23
C LEU A 36 37.07 -14.55 4.87
N PRO A 37 38.20 -13.86 4.69
CA PRO A 37 38.44 -12.55 5.33
C PRO A 37 37.44 -11.46 4.90
N GLU A 38 36.93 -11.58 3.66
CA GLU A 38 35.98 -10.64 3.07
C GLU A 38 34.51 -10.94 3.44
N ALA A 39 34.24 -11.98 4.22
CA ALA A 39 32.90 -12.29 4.68
C ALA A 39 32.43 -11.23 5.68
N PHE A 40 31.22 -10.71 5.50
CA PHE A 40 30.60 -9.79 6.43
C PHE A 40 30.24 -10.49 7.73
N ASP A 41 30.83 -10.10 8.85
CA ASP A 41 30.51 -10.65 10.16
C ASP A 41 29.22 -10.04 10.71
N GLY A 42 28.20 -10.87 10.90
CA GLY A 42 26.92 -10.48 11.47
C GLY A 42 26.87 -10.52 13.00
N GLU A 43 28.01 -10.74 13.66
CA GLU A 43 28.18 -10.64 15.13
C GLU A 43 27.21 -11.52 15.95
N GLY A 44 26.82 -12.66 15.39
CA GLY A 44 25.82 -13.57 16.01
C GLY A 44 24.38 -13.06 15.93
N GLY A 45 24.14 -12.03 15.14
CA GLY A 45 22.82 -11.42 14.93
C GLY A 45 21.85 -12.33 14.18
N TRP A 46 20.61 -11.88 14.08
CA TRP A 46 19.57 -12.59 13.35
C TRP A 46 19.55 -12.15 11.89
N LEU A 47 19.52 -13.09 10.96
CA LEU A 47 19.31 -12.85 9.54
C LEU A 47 17.94 -13.36 9.13
N LEU A 48 17.06 -12.45 8.78
CA LEU A 48 15.68 -12.70 8.37
C LEU A 48 15.47 -12.27 6.92
N PRO A 49 14.47 -12.84 6.22
CA PRO A 49 13.94 -12.20 5.02
C PRO A 49 13.50 -10.77 5.33
N GLY A 50 13.67 -9.87 4.36
CA GLY A 50 13.16 -8.51 4.50
C GLY A 50 11.64 -8.49 4.67
N LEU A 51 11.13 -7.52 5.41
CA LEU A 51 9.70 -7.37 5.62
C LEU A 51 9.01 -6.91 4.34
N ILE A 52 7.77 -7.34 4.14
CA ILE A 52 6.90 -6.91 3.04
C ILE A 52 5.78 -6.08 3.64
N GLU A 53 5.69 -4.81 3.24
CA GLU A 53 4.61 -3.91 3.62
C GLU A 53 3.53 -3.94 2.53
N LEU A 54 2.35 -4.43 2.86
CA LEU A 54 1.26 -4.58 1.90
C LEU A 54 0.40 -3.33 1.73
N HIS A 55 0.48 -2.39 2.66
CA HIS A 55 -0.35 -1.20 2.67
C HIS A 55 0.29 -0.06 3.46
N THR A 56 0.77 0.95 2.78
CA THR A 56 1.17 2.21 3.40
C THR A 56 0.70 3.40 2.60
N ASP A 57 0.11 4.39 3.27
CA ASP A 57 -0.27 5.69 2.69
C ASP A 57 0.88 6.72 2.78
N ASN A 58 2.08 6.29 3.15
CA ASN A 58 3.18 7.20 3.41
C ASN A 58 3.64 7.93 2.15
N LEU A 59 3.55 7.30 0.97
CA LEU A 59 3.95 7.92 -0.28
C LEU A 59 3.26 9.27 -0.49
N ASP A 60 1.95 9.34 -0.31
CA ASP A 60 1.16 10.57 -0.41
C ASP A 60 1.70 11.67 0.54
N LYS A 61 2.07 11.30 1.77
CA LYS A 61 2.62 12.23 2.76
C LYS A 61 4.00 12.76 2.41
N PHE A 62 4.82 11.96 1.72
CA PHE A 62 6.13 12.41 1.23
C PHE A 62 6.00 13.29 0.00
N PHE A 63 5.01 13.05 -0.85
CA PHE A 63 4.73 13.90 -2.01
C PHE A 63 4.10 15.24 -1.61
N THR A 64 3.10 15.20 -0.72
CA THR A 64 2.39 16.39 -0.24
C THR A 64 2.51 16.50 1.28
N PRO A 65 3.70 16.91 1.81
CA PRO A 65 3.97 16.92 3.24
C PRO A 65 3.09 17.89 4.02
N ARG A 66 2.46 18.84 3.34
CA ARG A 66 1.47 19.76 3.89
C ARG A 66 0.58 20.32 2.77
N PRO A 67 -0.62 20.82 3.08
CA PRO A 67 -1.56 21.33 2.07
C PRO A 67 -0.91 22.34 1.12
N LYS A 68 -1.12 22.15 -0.18
CA LYS A 68 -0.62 23.00 -1.28
C LYS A 68 0.91 23.07 -1.42
N VAL A 69 1.63 22.08 -0.88
CA VAL A 69 3.08 22.00 -1.02
C VAL A 69 3.46 20.62 -1.50
N ASP A 70 3.85 20.53 -2.77
CA ASP A 70 4.36 19.30 -3.36
C ASP A 70 5.90 19.29 -3.33
N TRP A 71 6.46 18.15 -2.99
CA TRP A 71 7.89 17.92 -3.08
C TRP A 71 8.25 17.33 -4.46
N PRO A 72 9.49 17.55 -4.93
CA PRO A 72 9.97 16.87 -6.13
C PRO A 72 9.84 15.35 -5.99
N ALA A 73 9.27 14.71 -7.01
CA ALA A 73 8.90 13.31 -6.98
C ALA A 73 10.05 12.36 -6.57
N HIS A 74 11.25 12.56 -7.13
CA HIS A 74 12.42 11.74 -6.79
C HIS A 74 12.90 11.95 -5.35
N SER A 75 12.78 13.16 -4.80
CA SER A 75 13.11 13.44 -3.40
C SER A 75 12.12 12.77 -2.45
N ALA A 76 10.84 12.81 -2.79
CA ALA A 76 9.78 12.12 -2.05
C ALA A 76 10.03 10.60 -2.03
N MET A 77 10.28 9.98 -3.19
CA MET A 77 10.61 8.56 -3.30
C MET A 77 11.87 8.17 -2.53
N SER A 78 12.94 8.98 -2.62
CA SER A 78 14.18 8.71 -1.89
C SER A 78 14.00 8.74 -0.37
N SER A 79 13.23 9.71 0.14
CA SER A 79 12.94 9.82 1.57
C SER A 79 12.03 8.71 2.06
N HIS A 80 11.00 8.36 1.28
CA HIS A 80 10.09 7.25 1.56
C HIS A 80 10.85 5.92 1.59
N GLY A 81 11.65 5.63 0.54
CA GLY A 81 12.45 4.40 0.49
C GLY A 81 13.48 4.31 1.63
N ALA A 82 14.06 5.43 2.09
CA ALA A 82 14.93 5.45 3.25
C ALA A 82 14.21 5.03 4.54
N LEU A 83 12.98 5.52 4.74
CA LEU A 83 12.14 5.11 5.87
C LEU A 83 11.79 3.61 5.81
N MET A 84 11.46 3.10 4.63
CA MET A 84 11.13 1.68 4.46
C MET A 84 12.30 0.78 4.86
N VAL A 85 13.48 1.00 4.31
CA VAL A 85 14.64 0.15 4.65
C VAL A 85 15.12 0.34 6.08
N ALA A 86 15.00 1.54 6.66
CA ALA A 86 15.29 1.76 8.07
C ALA A 86 14.35 0.98 9.01
N SER A 87 13.17 0.61 8.52
CA SER A 87 12.20 -0.24 9.22
C SER A 87 12.35 -1.74 8.90
N GLY A 88 13.37 -2.13 8.11
CA GLY A 88 13.58 -3.51 7.69
C GLY A 88 12.67 -3.97 6.54
N ILE A 89 11.94 -3.04 5.90
CA ILE A 89 11.06 -3.33 4.77
C ILE A 89 11.86 -3.31 3.48
N THR A 90 11.86 -4.41 2.74
CA THR A 90 12.56 -4.55 1.46
C THR A 90 11.64 -4.55 0.25
N THR A 91 10.36 -4.81 0.46
CA THR A 91 9.31 -4.70 -0.55
C THR A 91 8.13 -3.96 0.04
N VAL A 92 7.63 -2.94 -0.67
CA VAL A 92 6.50 -2.12 -0.22
C VAL A 92 5.47 -1.99 -1.34
N LEU A 93 4.21 -2.20 -0.99
CA LEU A 93 3.08 -1.92 -1.86
C LEU A 93 2.51 -0.55 -1.49
N ASP A 94 2.95 0.46 -2.21
CA ASP A 94 2.52 1.85 -2.00
C ASP A 94 1.04 1.99 -2.33
N ALA A 95 0.26 2.34 -1.32
CA ALA A 95 -1.18 2.46 -1.45
C ALA A 95 -1.55 3.82 -2.03
N VAL A 96 -2.21 3.80 -3.19
CA VAL A 96 -2.72 5.00 -3.86
C VAL A 96 -4.24 4.93 -3.99
N ALA A 97 -4.92 5.99 -3.54
CA ALA A 97 -6.37 6.05 -3.58
C ALA A 97 -6.87 6.41 -4.99
N ILE A 98 -7.83 5.62 -5.47
CA ILE A 98 -8.53 5.84 -6.74
C ILE A 98 -9.99 6.14 -6.46
N GLY A 99 -10.50 7.21 -7.02
CA GLY A 99 -11.78 7.79 -6.67
C GLY A 99 -11.63 8.68 -5.44
N ASP A 100 -12.29 9.82 -5.43
CA ASP A 100 -12.34 10.71 -4.28
C ASP A 100 -13.74 10.74 -3.71
N VAL A 101 -13.83 10.82 -2.40
CA VAL A 101 -15.10 10.99 -1.69
C VAL A 101 -15.70 12.38 -1.95
N ARG A 102 -14.87 13.32 -2.41
CA ARG A 102 -15.28 14.68 -2.74
C ARG A 102 -14.59 15.13 -4.03
N ASP A 103 -15.38 15.54 -5.02
CA ASP A 103 -14.85 16.05 -6.29
C ASP A 103 -13.91 17.24 -6.06
N GLY A 104 -12.76 17.22 -6.72
CA GLY A 104 -11.74 18.27 -6.65
C GLY A 104 -10.74 18.15 -5.50
N GLY A 105 -10.58 16.96 -4.92
CA GLY A 105 -9.51 16.70 -3.94
C GLY A 105 -8.12 16.64 -4.57
N ASP A 106 -7.10 17.20 -3.89
CA ASP A 106 -5.68 17.24 -4.33
C ASP A 106 -5.11 15.84 -4.64
N ARG A 107 -5.73 14.78 -4.11
CA ARG A 107 -5.30 13.39 -4.31
C ARG A 107 -5.35 12.92 -5.76
N LEU A 108 -6.35 13.35 -6.53
CA LEU A 108 -6.46 12.95 -7.94
C LEU A 108 -5.38 13.64 -8.78
N GLU A 109 -5.04 14.89 -8.48
CA GLU A 109 -4.00 15.63 -9.20
C GLU A 109 -2.62 15.02 -9.00
N ASN A 110 -2.35 14.47 -7.82
CA ASN A 110 -1.06 13.88 -7.48
C ASN A 110 -0.95 12.39 -7.83
N LEU A 111 -2.07 11.71 -8.14
CA LEU A 111 -2.11 10.27 -8.40
C LEU A 111 -1.16 9.86 -9.53
N GLU A 112 -1.24 10.52 -10.68
CA GLU A 112 -0.38 10.20 -11.82
C GLU A 112 1.09 10.52 -11.54
N LYS A 113 1.37 11.62 -10.83
CA LYS A 113 2.75 11.97 -10.42
C LYS A 113 3.36 10.89 -9.52
N MET A 114 2.61 10.38 -8.55
CA MET A 114 3.07 9.32 -7.65
C MET A 114 3.35 8.02 -8.41
N ILE A 115 2.43 7.58 -9.26
CA ILE A 115 2.58 6.36 -10.05
C ILE A 115 3.79 6.46 -10.99
N ASN A 116 3.90 7.57 -11.72
CA ASN A 116 5.04 7.80 -12.61
C ASN A 116 6.37 7.82 -11.86
N ALA A 117 6.41 8.38 -10.65
CA ALA A 117 7.61 8.39 -9.83
C ALA A 117 8.01 6.98 -9.37
N VAL A 118 7.06 6.15 -8.96
CA VAL A 118 7.33 4.75 -8.61
C VAL A 118 7.92 4.00 -9.80
N GLU A 119 7.28 4.09 -10.97
CA GLU A 119 7.75 3.42 -12.19
C GLU A 119 9.14 3.91 -12.63
N GLU A 120 9.34 5.22 -12.69
CA GLU A 120 10.60 5.80 -13.15
C GLU A 120 11.75 5.45 -12.20
N THR A 121 11.56 5.60 -10.90
CA THR A 121 12.62 5.32 -9.93
C THR A 121 12.93 3.82 -9.87
N GLN A 122 11.93 2.95 -10.00
CA GLN A 122 12.12 1.51 -10.08
C GLN A 122 12.91 1.13 -11.34
N LYS A 123 12.48 1.61 -12.50
CA LYS A 123 13.15 1.35 -13.79
C LYS A 123 14.60 1.82 -13.81
N ARG A 124 14.91 2.93 -13.14
CA ARG A 124 16.26 3.49 -13.05
C ARG A 124 17.13 2.88 -11.93
N GLY A 125 16.60 1.94 -11.15
CA GLY A 125 17.31 1.34 -10.03
C GLY A 125 17.66 2.34 -8.92
N LEU A 126 16.87 3.38 -8.70
CA LEU A 126 17.12 4.42 -7.72
C LEU A 126 16.54 4.10 -6.34
N ASN A 127 15.69 3.09 -6.25
CA ASN A 127 15.01 2.70 -5.03
C ASN A 127 15.91 1.81 -4.15
N ARG A 128 15.80 1.99 -2.83
CA ARG A 128 16.46 1.14 -1.83
C ARG A 128 15.66 -0.11 -1.50
N ALA A 129 14.33 -0.04 -1.61
CA ALA A 129 13.39 -1.14 -1.50
C ALA A 129 12.71 -1.36 -2.85
N GLU A 130 12.14 -2.53 -3.07
CA GLU A 130 11.28 -2.77 -4.22
C GLU A 130 9.92 -2.09 -3.96
N HIS A 131 9.55 -1.14 -4.83
CA HIS A 131 8.28 -0.43 -4.76
C HIS A 131 7.30 -1.01 -5.78
N ARG A 132 6.13 -1.38 -5.28
CA ARG A 132 4.98 -1.82 -6.06
C ARG A 132 3.78 -0.96 -5.74
N LEU A 133 2.68 -1.09 -6.49
CA LEU A 133 1.47 -0.31 -6.28
C LEU A 133 0.33 -1.16 -5.76
N HIS A 134 -0.33 -0.64 -4.75
CA HIS A 134 -1.60 -1.10 -4.24
C HIS A 134 -2.68 -0.07 -4.58
N LEU A 135 -3.55 -0.39 -5.55
CA LEU A 135 -4.65 0.49 -5.93
C LEU A 135 -5.81 0.35 -4.95
N ARG A 136 -6.12 1.43 -4.22
CA ARG A 136 -7.24 1.51 -3.28
C ARG A 136 -8.45 2.13 -3.98
N CYS A 137 -9.44 1.32 -4.33
CA CYS A 137 -10.57 1.74 -5.14
C CYS A 137 -11.77 2.13 -4.26
N GLU A 138 -12.09 3.44 -4.23
CA GLU A 138 -13.27 3.96 -3.56
C GLU A 138 -14.52 3.73 -4.41
N LEU A 139 -15.29 2.69 -4.06
CA LEU A 139 -16.39 2.18 -4.89
C LEU A 139 -17.55 3.16 -5.14
N PRO A 140 -17.95 3.99 -4.17
CA PRO A 140 -19.07 4.92 -4.36
C PRO A 140 -18.81 6.04 -5.37
N HIS A 141 -17.60 6.19 -5.88
CA HIS A 141 -17.24 7.33 -6.72
C HIS A 141 -17.33 7.01 -8.23
N HIS A 142 -17.87 7.94 -9.02
CA HIS A 142 -18.08 7.75 -10.46
C HIS A 142 -16.78 7.72 -11.28
N THR A 143 -15.70 8.34 -10.78
CA THR A 143 -14.40 8.34 -11.46
C THR A 143 -13.56 7.10 -11.18
N THR A 144 -13.95 6.27 -10.22
CA THR A 144 -13.15 5.11 -9.79
C THR A 144 -12.89 4.13 -10.92
N LEU A 145 -13.93 3.71 -11.62
CA LEU A 145 -13.78 2.75 -12.72
C LEU A 145 -12.97 3.31 -13.89
N PRO A 146 -13.24 4.51 -14.43
CA PRO A 146 -12.43 5.09 -15.50
C PRO A 146 -10.95 5.28 -15.14
N LEU A 147 -10.64 5.64 -13.89
CA LEU A 147 -9.26 5.75 -13.43
C LEU A 147 -8.61 4.37 -13.28
N PHE A 148 -9.34 3.41 -12.72
CA PHE A 148 -8.87 2.04 -12.59
C PHE A 148 -8.50 1.42 -13.94
N GLU A 149 -9.35 1.57 -14.95
CA GLU A 149 -9.10 1.08 -16.31
C GLU A 149 -7.79 1.61 -16.92
N LYS A 150 -7.46 2.87 -16.65
CA LYS A 150 -6.20 3.49 -17.09
C LYS A 150 -4.97 2.94 -16.36
N LEU A 151 -5.12 2.54 -15.10
CA LEU A 151 -4.01 2.27 -14.20
C LEU A 151 -3.75 0.77 -13.99
N VAL A 152 -4.76 -0.08 -14.10
CA VAL A 152 -4.67 -1.52 -13.77
C VAL A 152 -3.66 -2.29 -14.63
N GLY A 153 -3.32 -1.77 -15.79
CA GLY A 153 -2.30 -2.36 -16.69
C GLY A 153 -0.88 -1.87 -16.46
N ARG A 154 -0.64 -0.97 -15.49
CA ARG A 154 0.69 -0.46 -15.17
C ARG A 154 1.52 -1.56 -14.48
N GLU A 155 2.80 -1.69 -14.85
CA GLU A 155 3.68 -2.78 -14.39
C GLU A 155 3.76 -2.93 -12.86
N PRO A 156 3.89 -1.85 -12.06
CA PRO A 156 4.02 -1.98 -10.61
C PRO A 156 2.75 -2.40 -9.89
N VAL A 157 1.58 -2.43 -10.55
CA VAL A 157 0.30 -2.77 -9.90
C VAL A 157 0.24 -4.26 -9.58
N THR A 158 0.21 -4.60 -8.29
CA THR A 158 0.21 -5.98 -7.80
C THR A 158 -0.93 -6.31 -6.86
N LEU A 159 -1.52 -5.29 -6.25
CA LEU A 159 -2.63 -5.46 -5.31
C LEU A 159 -3.71 -4.42 -5.60
N VAL A 160 -4.96 -4.84 -5.49
CA VAL A 160 -6.13 -3.96 -5.55
C VAL A 160 -6.97 -4.17 -4.31
N SER A 161 -7.40 -3.11 -3.65
CA SER A 161 -8.38 -3.22 -2.58
C SER A 161 -9.64 -2.43 -2.88
N LEU A 162 -10.78 -2.98 -2.44
CA LEU A 162 -12.09 -2.38 -2.60
C LEU A 162 -12.51 -1.70 -1.30
N MET A 163 -12.70 -0.39 -1.35
CA MET A 163 -13.16 0.42 -0.23
C MET A 163 -14.59 0.90 -0.45
N ASP A 164 -15.33 1.03 0.63
CA ASP A 164 -16.64 1.66 0.63
C ASP A 164 -16.81 2.43 1.95
N HIS A 165 -16.51 3.72 1.91
CA HIS A 165 -16.60 4.62 3.06
C HIS A 165 -17.96 5.34 3.14
N SER A 166 -18.98 4.83 2.47
CA SER A 166 -20.32 5.40 2.55
C SER A 166 -20.96 5.18 3.94
N PRO A 167 -21.94 6.04 4.31
CA PRO A 167 -22.59 5.92 5.62
C PRO A 167 -23.26 4.55 5.83
N GLY A 168 -23.01 3.95 6.99
CA GLY A 168 -23.55 2.65 7.34
C GLY A 168 -22.77 1.45 6.79
N GLN A 169 -21.64 1.68 6.11
CA GLN A 169 -20.80 0.63 5.56
C GLN A 169 -19.48 0.50 6.33
N ARG A 170 -18.99 -0.72 6.47
CA ARG A 170 -17.65 -1.10 6.93
C ARG A 170 -17.12 -0.24 8.11
N GLN A 171 -16.09 0.57 7.86
CA GLN A 171 -15.49 1.50 8.84
C GLN A 171 -16.53 2.41 9.47
N PHE A 172 -17.54 2.81 8.73
CA PHE A 172 -18.59 3.72 9.12
C PHE A 172 -19.94 3.04 9.34
N ALA A 173 -19.95 1.78 9.79
CA ALA A 173 -21.18 1.09 10.19
C ALA A 173 -22.00 1.88 11.23
N ASN A 174 -21.33 2.63 12.11
CA ASN A 174 -21.97 3.60 12.99
C ASN A 174 -22.06 4.97 12.31
N ARG A 175 -23.28 5.40 11.97
CA ARG A 175 -23.54 6.69 11.31
C ARG A 175 -23.23 7.90 12.17
N GLU A 176 -23.29 7.81 13.48
CA GLU A 176 -22.93 8.93 14.36
C GLU A 176 -21.43 9.21 14.28
N LYS A 177 -20.60 8.15 14.33
CA LYS A 177 -19.14 8.26 14.12
C LYS A 177 -18.79 8.75 12.72
N TYR A 178 -19.55 8.35 11.71
CA TYR A 178 -19.40 8.88 10.35
C TYR A 178 -19.59 10.40 10.32
N ARG A 179 -20.69 10.89 10.91
CA ARG A 179 -21.01 12.33 10.96
C ARG A 179 -19.94 13.09 11.75
N GLU A 180 -19.57 12.63 12.94
CA GLU A 180 -18.52 13.23 13.76
C GLU A 180 -17.21 13.36 12.98
N TYR A 181 -16.77 12.30 12.31
CA TYR A 181 -15.55 12.29 11.53
C TYR A 181 -15.56 13.28 10.36
N TYR A 182 -16.60 13.22 9.51
CA TYR A 182 -16.64 14.07 8.32
C TYR A 182 -17.02 15.53 8.63
N GLN A 183 -17.81 15.74 9.66
CA GLN A 183 -18.10 17.08 10.16
C GLN A 183 -16.82 17.77 10.66
N GLY A 184 -15.99 17.07 11.41
CA GLY A 184 -14.68 17.59 11.83
C GLY A 184 -13.72 17.77 10.68
N LYS A 185 -13.61 16.77 9.78
CA LYS A 185 -12.69 16.79 8.63
C LYS A 185 -12.95 17.93 7.66
N TYR A 186 -14.20 18.23 7.38
CA TYR A 186 -14.61 19.24 6.38
C TYR A 186 -15.20 20.50 6.99
N SER A 187 -15.24 20.61 8.32
CA SER A 187 -15.81 21.76 9.05
C SER A 187 -17.26 22.05 8.63
N LEU A 188 -18.08 21.00 8.50
CA LEU A 188 -19.46 21.12 8.06
C LEU A 188 -20.38 21.50 9.19
N THR A 189 -21.41 22.32 8.89
CA THR A 189 -22.57 22.53 9.77
C THR A 189 -23.44 21.27 9.79
N ASP A 190 -24.33 21.13 10.76
CA ASP A 190 -25.26 20.01 10.87
C ASP A 190 -26.15 19.84 9.62
N GLN A 191 -26.56 20.95 9.01
CA GLN A 191 -27.34 20.91 7.78
C GLN A 191 -26.51 20.42 6.60
N GLN A 192 -25.29 20.94 6.45
CA GLN A 192 -24.35 20.50 5.40
C GLN A 192 -23.97 19.03 5.58
N MET A 193 -23.80 18.57 6.82
CA MET A 193 -23.49 17.18 7.11
C MET A 193 -24.62 16.24 6.72
N ARG A 194 -25.88 16.59 6.98
CA ARG A 194 -27.06 15.80 6.54
C ARG A 194 -27.13 15.71 5.03
N GLN A 195 -26.94 16.82 4.34
CA GLN A 195 -26.95 16.85 2.87
C GLN A 195 -25.80 15.99 2.32
N TYR A 196 -24.59 16.14 2.87
CA TYR A 196 -23.43 15.35 2.48
C TYR A 196 -23.68 13.83 2.67
N GLU A 197 -24.23 13.42 3.82
CA GLU A 197 -24.57 12.03 4.08
C GLU A 197 -25.56 11.47 3.05
N GLU A 198 -26.59 12.23 2.71
CA GLU A 198 -27.59 11.83 1.71
C GLU A 198 -26.96 11.69 0.31
N GLU A 199 -26.15 12.63 -0.10
CA GLU A 199 -25.38 12.59 -1.36
C GLU A 199 -24.50 11.34 -1.42
N GLN A 200 -23.77 11.01 -0.34
CA GLN A 200 -22.93 9.82 -0.29
C GLN A 200 -23.71 8.51 -0.37
N LEU A 201 -24.90 8.45 0.24
CA LEU A 201 -25.79 7.28 0.12
C LEU A 201 -26.31 7.10 -1.32
N GLN A 202 -26.66 8.19 -2.01
CA GLN A 202 -27.09 8.15 -3.41
C GLN A 202 -25.95 7.70 -4.33
N LEU A 203 -24.72 8.21 -4.13
CA LEU A 203 -23.55 7.80 -4.88
C LEU A 203 -23.26 6.31 -4.67
N ALA A 204 -23.28 5.84 -3.42
CA ALA A 204 -23.08 4.44 -3.10
C ALA A 204 -24.12 3.52 -3.75
N ALA A 205 -25.39 3.88 -3.67
CA ALA A 205 -26.47 3.13 -4.31
C ALA A 205 -26.30 3.01 -5.82
N ARG A 206 -25.77 4.05 -6.47
CA ARG A 206 -25.55 4.10 -7.91
C ARG A 206 -24.29 3.39 -8.38
N TRP A 207 -23.17 3.53 -7.66
CA TRP A 207 -21.85 3.19 -8.16
C TRP A 207 -21.18 2.00 -7.46
N SER A 208 -21.45 1.75 -6.16
CA SER A 208 -20.65 0.75 -5.41
C SER A 208 -20.72 -0.64 -6.04
N GLN A 209 -21.89 -1.15 -6.39
CA GLN A 209 -22.01 -2.49 -6.95
C GLN A 209 -21.50 -2.62 -8.38
N PRO A 210 -21.83 -1.71 -9.33
CA PRO A 210 -21.27 -1.75 -10.67
C PRO A 210 -19.74 -1.67 -10.67
N ASN A 211 -19.14 -0.73 -9.93
CA ASN A 211 -17.70 -0.59 -9.83
C ASN A 211 -17.05 -1.85 -9.23
N ARG A 212 -17.62 -2.41 -8.17
CA ARG A 212 -17.14 -3.66 -7.56
C ARG A 212 -17.11 -4.81 -8.58
N ALA A 213 -18.19 -5.03 -9.30
CA ALA A 213 -18.29 -6.13 -10.27
C ALA A 213 -17.27 -5.96 -11.40
N ALA A 214 -17.14 -4.75 -11.95
CA ALA A 214 -16.22 -4.47 -13.04
C ALA A 214 -14.75 -4.62 -12.60
N ILE A 215 -14.37 -4.00 -11.46
CA ILE A 215 -12.99 -4.07 -10.93
C ILE A 215 -12.61 -5.51 -10.60
N ALA A 216 -13.50 -6.25 -9.91
CA ALA A 216 -13.24 -7.65 -9.57
C ALA A 216 -13.10 -8.54 -10.82
N GLY A 217 -13.87 -8.28 -11.87
CA GLY A 217 -13.72 -8.95 -13.16
C GLY A 217 -12.34 -8.68 -13.77
N MET A 218 -11.97 -7.42 -13.88
CA MET A 218 -10.67 -7.04 -14.46
C MET A 218 -9.46 -7.54 -13.67
N CYS A 219 -9.53 -7.58 -12.34
CA CYS A 219 -8.48 -8.16 -11.50
C CYS A 219 -8.32 -9.65 -11.76
N ARG A 220 -9.43 -10.38 -11.86
CA ARG A 220 -9.44 -11.82 -12.17
C ARG A 220 -8.83 -12.12 -13.54
N ASP A 221 -9.23 -11.36 -14.57
CA ASP A 221 -8.75 -11.53 -15.94
C ASP A 221 -7.24 -11.25 -16.07
N ARG A 222 -6.68 -10.44 -15.18
CA ARG A 222 -5.25 -10.06 -15.15
C ARG A 222 -4.45 -10.80 -14.09
N ASN A 223 -5.07 -11.69 -13.32
CA ASN A 223 -4.44 -12.38 -12.19
C ASN A 223 -3.81 -11.42 -11.15
N ILE A 224 -4.51 -10.30 -10.88
CA ILE A 224 -4.11 -9.32 -9.86
C ILE A 224 -4.82 -9.68 -8.55
N ALA A 225 -4.07 -9.73 -7.45
CA ALA A 225 -4.63 -9.99 -6.13
C ALA A 225 -5.66 -8.92 -5.75
N LEU A 226 -6.83 -9.38 -5.26
CA LEU A 226 -7.91 -8.52 -4.83
C LEU A 226 -8.13 -8.66 -3.32
N ALA A 227 -8.16 -7.55 -2.61
CA ALA A 227 -8.39 -7.48 -1.18
C ALA A 227 -9.67 -6.70 -0.86
N SER A 228 -10.23 -6.96 0.30
CA SER A 228 -11.30 -6.16 0.89
C SER A 228 -10.73 -5.28 1.98
N HIS A 229 -11.03 -3.98 1.94
CA HIS A 229 -10.58 -3.01 2.93
C HIS A 229 -11.66 -2.80 3.99
N ASP A 230 -11.27 -2.65 5.26
CA ASP A 230 -12.15 -2.30 6.39
C ASP A 230 -13.36 -3.23 6.63
N ARG A 231 -13.19 -4.54 6.57
CA ARG A 231 -14.27 -5.47 6.95
C ARG A 231 -14.53 -5.42 8.46
N SER A 232 -15.82 -5.41 8.83
CA SER A 232 -16.25 -5.30 10.23
C SER A 232 -15.79 -6.46 11.13
N GLU A 233 -15.60 -7.65 10.56
CA GLU A 233 -15.12 -8.83 11.27
C GLU A 233 -13.64 -8.75 11.61
N GLU A 234 -12.85 -8.11 10.78
CA GLU A 234 -11.40 -7.93 10.97
C GLU A 234 -11.08 -6.99 12.14
N ARG A 235 -11.95 -6.02 12.40
CA ARG A 235 -11.84 -5.11 13.55
C ARG A 235 -11.98 -5.80 14.91
N ARG A 236 -12.75 -6.88 14.99
CA ARG A 236 -12.92 -7.65 16.23
C ARG A 236 -11.64 -8.38 16.64
N VAL A 237 -10.73 -8.60 15.73
CA VAL A 237 -9.47 -9.32 15.97
C VAL A 237 -8.29 -8.36 16.14
N GLY A 238 -8.48 -7.04 15.98
CA GLY A 238 -7.42 -6.03 16.12
C GLY A 238 -6.35 -6.11 15.05
N LYS A 239 -6.65 -6.71 13.90
CA LYS A 239 -5.75 -6.83 12.75
C LYS A 239 -6.43 -6.22 11.53
N GLU A 240 -5.75 -5.29 10.89
CA GLU A 240 -6.04 -4.94 9.49
C GLU A 240 -5.55 -6.11 8.63
N VAL A 241 -6.38 -7.13 8.47
CA VAL A 241 -6.04 -8.30 7.64
C VAL A 241 -6.66 -8.11 6.27
N PHE A 242 -5.83 -8.09 5.26
CA PHE A 242 -6.26 -8.20 3.87
C PHE A 242 -6.65 -9.67 3.61
N LEU A 243 -7.92 -9.94 3.42
CA LEU A 243 -8.37 -11.21 2.87
C LEU A 243 -8.24 -11.11 1.34
N VAL A 244 -7.27 -11.83 0.81
CA VAL A 244 -7.21 -12.11 -0.64
C VAL A 244 -8.38 -13.03 -0.94
N VAL A 245 -9.31 -12.58 -1.79
CA VAL A 245 -10.49 -13.35 -2.21
C VAL A 245 -10.18 -14.08 -3.50
#